data_2a103eaf1f6b738a0b55ed6b0a28bb4a
#
_entry.id   2a103eaf1f6b738a0b55ed6b0a28bb4a
#
_cell.length_a   1.000
_cell.length_b   1.000
_cell.length_c   1.000
_cell.angle_alpha   90.00
_cell.angle_beta   90.00
_cell.angle_gamma   90.00
#
_symmetry.space_group_name_H-M   'P 1'
#
loop_
_entity.id
_entity.type
_entity.pdbx_description
1 polymer ?
#
loop_
_entity_poly.entity_id
_entity_poly.type
_entity_poly.pdbx_seq_one_letter_code
_entity_poly.pdbx_strand_id
1 'polypeptide(L)'
;MRATLLLAASLLALPPAARAADVKPAIVFDLGGKFDKSFNQGVNDGALRFTKASGIEVRDFEPQNDSQREQALRKFAKAGNDPVLAVGFAQATALETVAKEFPKTRFVIIDSVVDAPNVQSVVFREEQGSYLAGVLGAMAAKDGKLGFVGGMDVPLIRRFACGYVQGAKSVRPDIEVLQNMTGTTGAAWNDPVRGGELARSQIERGAAVVFQAAGATGVGVLQATTDAGKLGIGVDSNQDQLHPGHMLTSMLKRVDVATETAFQAAKDGTWKPGVSTLGLAENGVALAFDDENASLVTPEMKARVMAAADAIKSGKVKVHDYMADQSCPM
;
A
#
# COMPACT_ATOMS: atom_id res chain seq x y z
N MET A 1 -52.57 15.23 -58.21
CA MET A 1 -51.25 14.72 -57.81
C MET A 1 -51.19 14.75 -56.30
N ARG A 2 -51.31 13.59 -55.64
CA ARG A 2 -51.22 13.45 -54.17
C ARG A 2 -49.82 12.90 -53.81
N ALA A 3 -49.02 13.70 -53.14
CA ALA A 3 -47.69 13.27 -52.65
C ALA A 3 -47.84 12.56 -51.30
N THR A 4 -47.48 11.33 -51.23
CA THR A 4 -47.44 10.51 -50.01
C THR A 4 -46.08 10.67 -49.37
N LEU A 5 -45.98 11.33 -48.18
CA LEU A 5 -44.78 11.38 -47.37
C LEU A 5 -44.65 10.07 -46.58
N LEU A 6 -43.58 9.32 -46.85
CA LEU A 6 -43.16 8.18 -46.06
C LEU A 6 -42.27 8.68 -44.88
N LEU A 7 -42.78 8.56 -43.66
CA LEU A 7 -42.01 8.83 -42.45
C LEU A 7 -41.18 7.56 -42.11
N ALA A 8 -39.87 7.61 -42.25
CA ALA A 8 -38.97 6.55 -41.82
C ALA A 8 -38.71 6.71 -40.31
N ALA A 9 -39.23 5.82 -39.50
CA ALA A 9 -38.95 5.74 -38.08
C ALA A 9 -37.60 5.02 -37.84
N SER A 10 -36.55 5.78 -37.52
CA SER A 10 -35.27 5.23 -37.08
C SER A 10 -35.39 4.69 -35.65
N LEU A 11 -35.43 3.37 -35.50
CA LEU A 11 -35.26 2.72 -34.23
C LEU A 11 -33.80 2.89 -33.74
N LEU A 12 -33.56 3.77 -32.79
CA LEU A 12 -32.31 3.82 -32.02
C LEU A 12 -32.25 2.56 -31.12
N ALA A 13 -31.45 1.58 -31.53
CA ALA A 13 -31.12 0.45 -30.66
C ALA A 13 -30.27 0.95 -29.50
N LEU A 14 -30.85 1.03 -28.29
CA LEU A 14 -30.12 1.23 -27.07
C LEU A 14 -29.15 0.05 -26.86
N PRO A 15 -27.84 0.32 -26.56
CA PRO A 15 -26.92 -0.77 -26.23
C PRO A 15 -27.46 -1.54 -25.00
N PRO A 16 -27.30 -2.88 -24.98
CA PRO A 16 -27.72 -3.65 -23.81
C PRO A 16 -26.99 -3.13 -22.56
N ALA A 17 -27.73 -2.76 -21.54
CA ALA A 17 -27.18 -2.43 -20.23
C ALA A 17 -26.33 -3.62 -19.78
N ALA A 18 -25.04 -3.40 -19.54
CA ALA A 18 -24.14 -4.40 -19.00
C ALA A 18 -24.76 -4.87 -17.67
N ARG A 19 -25.21 -6.15 -17.64
CA ARG A 19 -25.76 -6.74 -16.43
C ARG A 19 -24.62 -6.83 -15.41
N ALA A 20 -24.78 -6.19 -14.24
CA ALA A 20 -23.85 -6.32 -13.14
C ALA A 20 -23.56 -7.81 -12.89
N ALA A 21 -22.28 -8.18 -12.86
CA ALA A 21 -21.91 -9.56 -12.60
C ALA A 21 -22.30 -9.94 -11.17
N ASP A 22 -22.83 -11.14 -10.96
CA ASP A 22 -23.05 -11.69 -9.61
C ASP A 22 -21.68 -12.02 -9.00
N VAL A 23 -21.12 -11.04 -8.28
CA VAL A 23 -19.79 -11.18 -7.65
C VAL A 23 -19.95 -11.56 -6.19
N LYS A 24 -19.04 -12.41 -5.71
CA LYS A 24 -18.94 -12.89 -4.32
C LYS A 24 -17.50 -12.72 -3.84
N PRO A 25 -17.04 -11.48 -3.64
CA PRO A 25 -15.62 -11.24 -3.35
C PRO A 25 -15.19 -11.89 -2.03
N ALA A 26 -13.92 -12.30 -1.98
CA ALA A 26 -13.29 -12.80 -0.77
C ALA A 26 -11.86 -12.30 -0.65
N ILE A 27 -11.34 -12.24 0.58
CA ILE A 27 -10.00 -11.79 0.93
C ILE A 27 -9.30 -12.86 1.76
N VAL A 28 -8.05 -13.17 1.42
CA VAL A 28 -7.10 -13.86 2.28
C VAL A 28 -6.07 -12.83 2.71
N PHE A 29 -6.11 -12.41 3.98
CA PHE A 29 -5.21 -11.42 4.55
C PHE A 29 -3.77 -11.95 4.66
N ASP A 30 -2.81 -11.06 4.87
CA ASP A 30 -1.45 -11.45 5.25
C ASP A 30 -1.34 -11.64 6.77
N LEU A 31 -0.19 -12.18 7.21
CA LEU A 31 0.13 -12.32 8.63
C LEU A 31 0.18 -10.95 9.31
N GLY A 32 -0.18 -10.89 10.58
CA GLY A 32 -0.30 -9.63 11.35
C GLY A 32 -1.74 -9.26 11.69
N GLY A 33 -2.71 -9.90 11.02
CA GLY A 33 -4.14 -9.69 11.25
C GLY A 33 -4.70 -8.45 10.55
N LYS A 34 -6.01 -8.45 10.27
CA LYS A 34 -6.67 -7.40 9.47
C LYS A 34 -6.76 -6.03 10.16
N PHE A 35 -6.48 -5.95 11.47
CA PHE A 35 -6.49 -4.70 12.24
C PHE A 35 -5.10 -4.24 12.65
N ASP A 36 -4.10 -4.49 11.78
CA ASP A 36 -2.69 -4.13 11.98
C ASP A 36 -2.40 -2.62 12.00
N LYS A 37 -3.42 -1.80 11.82
CA LYS A 37 -3.35 -0.33 11.68
C LYS A 37 -2.56 0.17 10.46
N SER A 38 -2.21 -0.71 9.52
CA SER A 38 -1.33 -0.47 8.40
C SER A 38 -1.88 -1.12 7.12
N PHE A 39 -1.18 -2.13 6.59
CA PHE A 39 -1.40 -2.78 5.30
C PHE A 39 -2.72 -3.56 5.22
N ASN A 40 -2.92 -4.51 6.14
CA ASN A 40 -4.14 -5.30 6.17
C ASN A 40 -5.36 -4.44 6.51
N GLN A 41 -5.21 -3.49 7.45
CA GLN A 41 -6.26 -2.53 7.78
C GLN A 41 -6.70 -1.75 6.53
N GLY A 42 -5.75 -1.27 5.72
CA GLY A 42 -6.07 -0.56 4.47
C GLY A 42 -6.90 -1.42 3.51
N VAL A 43 -6.52 -2.69 3.32
CA VAL A 43 -7.29 -3.64 2.49
C VAL A 43 -8.71 -3.83 3.04
N ASN A 44 -8.84 -4.01 4.37
CA ASN A 44 -10.13 -4.14 5.04
C ASN A 44 -11.01 -2.89 4.84
N ASP A 45 -10.43 -1.70 4.96
CA ASP A 45 -11.14 -0.44 4.77
C ASP A 45 -11.66 -0.29 3.33
N GLY A 46 -10.88 -0.71 2.34
CA GLY A 46 -11.32 -0.78 0.94
C GLY A 46 -12.49 -1.73 0.73
N ALA A 47 -12.44 -2.91 1.36
CA ALA A 47 -13.52 -3.89 1.32
C ALA A 47 -14.81 -3.38 1.99
N LEU A 48 -14.69 -2.71 3.13
CA LEU A 48 -15.82 -2.09 3.83
C LEU A 48 -16.46 -0.97 2.99
N ARG A 49 -15.65 -0.13 2.31
CA ARG A 49 -16.19 0.88 1.40
C ARG A 49 -16.94 0.26 0.23
N PHE A 50 -16.38 -0.80 -0.39
CA PHE A 50 -17.07 -1.56 -1.44
C PHE A 50 -18.39 -2.14 -0.95
N THR A 51 -18.40 -2.79 0.22
CA THR A 51 -19.62 -3.34 0.82
C THR A 51 -20.67 -2.25 1.06
N LYS A 52 -20.26 -1.12 1.64
CA LYS A 52 -21.16 0.02 1.89
C LYS A 52 -21.77 0.59 0.59
N ALA A 53 -20.97 0.69 -0.47
CA ALA A 53 -21.41 1.26 -1.74
C ALA A 53 -22.26 0.29 -2.58
N SER A 54 -21.98 -1.02 -2.51
CA SER A 54 -22.59 -2.03 -3.39
C SER A 54 -23.68 -2.85 -2.72
N GLY A 55 -23.70 -2.94 -1.39
CA GLY A 55 -24.53 -3.88 -0.62
C GLY A 55 -24.02 -5.33 -0.68
N ILE A 56 -22.86 -5.58 -1.30
CA ILE A 56 -22.29 -6.92 -1.46
C ILE A 56 -21.31 -7.19 -0.33
N GLU A 57 -21.53 -8.25 0.43
CA GLU A 57 -20.63 -8.68 1.50
C GLU A 57 -19.33 -9.26 0.94
N VAL A 58 -18.21 -8.91 1.56
CA VAL A 58 -16.88 -9.47 1.30
C VAL A 58 -16.58 -10.49 2.39
N ARG A 59 -16.30 -11.73 1.99
CA ARG A 59 -15.83 -12.77 2.92
C ARG A 59 -14.34 -12.58 3.17
N ASP A 60 -13.88 -12.98 4.36
CA ASP A 60 -12.47 -12.88 4.68
C ASP A 60 -11.92 -14.10 5.42
N PHE A 61 -10.58 -14.20 5.44
CA PHE A 61 -9.84 -15.17 6.22
C PHE A 61 -8.48 -14.59 6.63
N GLU A 62 -8.13 -14.78 7.91
CA GLU A 62 -6.86 -14.34 8.50
C GLU A 62 -5.99 -15.57 8.76
N PRO A 63 -4.97 -15.85 7.93
CA PRO A 63 -4.04 -16.95 8.15
C PRO A 63 -3.24 -16.75 9.44
N GLN A 64 -3.03 -17.81 10.19
CA GLN A 64 -2.17 -17.82 11.37
C GLN A 64 -0.74 -18.32 11.04
N ASN A 65 -0.56 -18.91 9.88
CA ASN A 65 0.72 -19.40 9.36
C ASN A 65 0.68 -19.54 7.83
N ASP A 66 1.85 -19.70 7.23
CA ASP A 66 2.01 -19.75 5.77
C ASP A 66 1.23 -20.89 5.10
N SER A 67 1.11 -22.05 5.74
CA SER A 67 0.44 -23.22 5.15
C SER A 67 -1.06 -23.02 4.96
N GLN A 68 -1.67 -22.09 5.70
CA GLN A 68 -3.10 -21.78 5.58
C GLN A 68 -3.44 -20.90 4.37
N ARG A 69 -2.47 -20.22 3.77
CA ARG A 69 -2.70 -19.31 2.63
C ARG A 69 -3.29 -20.04 1.43
N GLU A 70 -2.62 -21.09 0.96
CA GLU A 70 -3.07 -21.86 -0.19
C GLU A 70 -4.41 -22.56 0.08
N GLN A 71 -4.59 -23.09 1.29
CA GLN A 71 -5.84 -23.72 1.69
C GLN A 71 -7.04 -22.75 1.66
N ALA A 72 -6.84 -21.52 2.15
CA ALA A 72 -7.86 -20.48 2.17
C ALA A 72 -8.23 -20.01 0.76
N LEU A 73 -7.23 -19.74 -0.10
CA LEU A 73 -7.45 -19.37 -1.50
C LEU A 73 -8.26 -20.45 -2.23
N ARG A 74 -7.83 -21.72 -2.10
CA ARG A 74 -8.52 -22.85 -2.70
C ARG A 74 -9.94 -23.04 -2.15
N LYS A 75 -10.15 -22.85 -0.84
CA LYS A 75 -11.47 -22.94 -0.20
C LYS A 75 -12.42 -21.89 -0.76
N PHE A 76 -11.98 -20.63 -0.90
CA PHE A 76 -12.82 -19.58 -1.46
C PHE A 76 -13.15 -19.83 -2.93
N ALA A 77 -12.16 -20.20 -3.75
CA ALA A 77 -12.39 -20.51 -5.15
C ALA A 77 -13.38 -21.69 -5.32
N LYS A 78 -13.22 -22.78 -4.55
CA LYS A 78 -14.17 -23.92 -4.53
C LYS A 78 -15.59 -23.52 -4.11
N ALA A 79 -15.71 -22.55 -3.20
CA ALA A 79 -17.01 -22.05 -2.74
C ALA A 79 -17.66 -21.09 -3.75
N GLY A 80 -17.03 -20.84 -4.91
CA GLY A 80 -17.53 -19.93 -5.94
C GLY A 80 -17.38 -18.46 -5.59
N ASN A 81 -16.43 -18.10 -4.69
CA ASN A 81 -16.08 -16.72 -4.46
C ASN A 81 -15.30 -16.19 -5.67
N ASP A 82 -15.65 -14.97 -6.10
CA ASP A 82 -15.09 -14.33 -7.28
C ASP A 82 -15.37 -12.81 -7.24
N PRO A 83 -14.33 -11.93 -7.23
CA PRO A 83 -12.90 -12.26 -7.21
C PRO A 83 -12.41 -12.71 -5.83
N VAL A 84 -11.25 -13.40 -5.80
CA VAL A 84 -10.54 -13.74 -4.57
C VAL A 84 -9.26 -12.91 -4.50
N LEU A 85 -9.12 -12.08 -3.48
CA LEU A 85 -7.97 -11.21 -3.27
C LEU A 85 -6.98 -11.84 -2.28
N ALA A 86 -5.73 -12.00 -2.71
CA ALA A 86 -4.59 -12.42 -1.92
C ALA A 86 -3.80 -11.18 -1.47
N VAL A 87 -3.66 -10.98 -0.16
CA VAL A 87 -3.01 -9.80 0.40
C VAL A 87 -1.54 -10.12 0.72
N GLY A 88 -0.62 -9.41 0.05
CA GLY A 88 0.81 -9.49 0.32
C GLY A 88 1.59 -10.47 -0.56
N PHE A 89 2.85 -10.12 -0.77
CA PHE A 89 3.78 -10.83 -1.67
C PHE A 89 3.97 -12.30 -1.31
N ALA A 90 3.88 -12.65 -0.05
CA ALA A 90 4.11 -14.00 0.44
C ALA A 90 3.04 -15.01 -0.03
N GLN A 91 1.94 -14.54 -0.62
CA GLN A 91 0.90 -15.39 -1.18
C GLN A 91 1.12 -15.77 -2.66
N ALA A 92 2.15 -15.23 -3.33
CA ALA A 92 2.34 -15.37 -4.77
C ALA A 92 2.39 -16.83 -5.23
N THR A 93 3.22 -17.67 -4.62
CA THR A 93 3.35 -19.10 -4.99
C THR A 93 2.06 -19.89 -4.76
N ALA A 94 1.39 -19.62 -3.63
CA ALA A 94 0.11 -20.24 -3.30
C ALA A 94 -0.97 -19.83 -4.32
N LEU A 95 -1.01 -18.55 -4.67
CA LEU A 95 -1.96 -18.02 -5.64
C LEU A 95 -1.70 -18.57 -7.04
N GLU A 96 -0.44 -18.64 -7.48
CA GLU A 96 -0.07 -19.23 -8.78
C GLU A 96 -0.57 -20.66 -8.92
N THR A 97 -0.44 -21.46 -7.87
CA THR A 97 -0.95 -22.84 -7.83
C THR A 97 -2.47 -22.86 -7.94
N VAL A 98 -3.16 -22.11 -7.10
CA VAL A 98 -4.63 -22.12 -7.05
C VAL A 98 -5.26 -21.49 -8.30
N ALA A 99 -4.65 -20.46 -8.89
CA ALA A 99 -5.16 -19.83 -10.11
C ALA A 99 -5.20 -20.82 -11.29
N LYS A 100 -4.23 -21.71 -11.40
CA LYS A 100 -4.19 -22.79 -12.41
C LYS A 100 -5.31 -23.82 -12.20
N GLU A 101 -5.65 -24.13 -10.93
CA GLU A 101 -6.73 -25.06 -10.59
C GLU A 101 -8.12 -24.50 -10.88
N PHE A 102 -8.27 -23.17 -10.80
CA PHE A 102 -9.56 -22.47 -10.95
C PHE A 102 -9.52 -21.41 -12.06
N PRO A 103 -9.37 -21.79 -13.33
CA PRO A 103 -9.15 -20.85 -14.44
C PRO A 103 -10.33 -19.91 -14.73
N LYS A 104 -11.51 -20.19 -14.17
CA LYS A 104 -12.71 -19.33 -14.30
C LYS A 104 -12.88 -18.33 -13.16
N THR A 105 -12.14 -18.49 -12.05
CA THR A 105 -12.16 -17.57 -10.92
C THR A 105 -11.17 -16.43 -11.19
N ARG A 106 -11.61 -15.20 -10.98
CA ARG A 106 -10.75 -14.01 -11.01
C ARG A 106 -10.00 -13.91 -9.68
N PHE A 107 -8.71 -13.69 -9.78
CA PHE A 107 -7.87 -13.46 -8.61
C PHE A 107 -7.23 -12.09 -8.67
N VAL A 108 -6.97 -11.53 -7.50
CA VAL A 108 -6.21 -10.29 -7.33
C VAL A 108 -5.08 -10.56 -6.35
N ILE A 109 -3.88 -10.08 -6.62
CA ILE A 109 -2.79 -10.08 -5.65
C ILE A 109 -2.24 -8.67 -5.46
N ILE A 110 -1.95 -8.31 -4.21
CA ILE A 110 -1.28 -7.06 -3.84
C ILE A 110 0.17 -7.37 -3.47
N ASP A 111 1.09 -6.52 -3.94
CA ASP A 111 2.55 -6.56 -3.67
C ASP A 111 3.33 -7.69 -4.31
N SER A 112 2.75 -8.37 -5.29
CA SER A 112 3.51 -9.32 -6.10
C SER A 112 2.96 -9.40 -7.51
N VAL A 113 3.74 -9.98 -8.42
CA VAL A 113 3.33 -10.28 -9.78
C VAL A 113 3.19 -11.79 -9.93
N VAL A 114 1.99 -12.23 -10.33
CA VAL A 114 1.69 -13.60 -10.73
C VAL A 114 1.22 -13.58 -12.17
N ASP A 115 1.98 -14.19 -13.07
CA ASP A 115 1.68 -14.27 -14.50
C ASP A 115 0.71 -15.42 -14.77
N ALA A 116 -0.59 -15.10 -14.73
CA ALA A 116 -1.65 -16.03 -15.04
C ALA A 116 -2.84 -15.28 -15.68
N PRO A 117 -3.59 -15.92 -16.63
CA PRO A 117 -4.62 -15.27 -17.43
C PRO A 117 -5.85 -14.82 -16.61
N ASN A 118 -5.96 -15.27 -15.37
CA ASN A 118 -7.05 -14.97 -14.44
C ASN A 118 -6.57 -14.27 -13.16
N VAL A 119 -5.37 -13.67 -13.19
CA VAL A 119 -4.81 -12.90 -12.05
C VAL A 119 -4.59 -11.45 -12.44
N GLN A 120 -5.06 -10.53 -11.61
CA GLN A 120 -4.69 -9.13 -11.60
C GLN A 120 -3.66 -8.91 -10.50
N SER A 121 -2.48 -8.45 -10.86
CA SER A 121 -1.40 -8.12 -9.92
C SER A 121 -1.34 -6.61 -9.72
N VAL A 122 -1.42 -6.15 -8.48
CA VAL A 122 -1.34 -4.73 -8.12
C VAL A 122 -0.07 -4.50 -7.33
N VAL A 123 0.84 -3.72 -7.88
CA VAL A 123 2.12 -3.34 -7.26
C VAL A 123 2.22 -1.82 -7.15
N PHE A 124 3.05 -1.35 -6.23
CA PHE A 124 3.18 0.07 -5.95
C PHE A 124 4.61 0.56 -6.21
N ARG A 125 4.75 1.87 -6.37
CA ARG A 125 6.05 2.55 -6.42
C ARG A 125 6.35 3.16 -5.05
N GLU A 126 6.61 2.28 -4.09
CA GLU A 126 6.85 2.67 -2.70
C GLU A 126 8.07 3.57 -2.57
N GLU A 127 9.07 3.42 -3.46
CA GLU A 127 10.23 4.29 -3.53
C GLU A 127 9.84 5.76 -3.70
N GLN A 128 8.76 6.03 -4.45
CA GLN A 128 8.31 7.41 -4.69
C GLN A 128 7.68 8.04 -3.46
N GLY A 129 6.78 7.32 -2.77
CA GLY A 129 6.17 7.79 -1.52
C GLY A 129 7.20 7.93 -0.41
N SER A 130 8.11 6.96 -0.28
CA SER A 130 9.20 6.98 0.69
C SER A 130 10.20 8.12 0.42
N TYR A 131 10.46 8.47 -0.85
CA TYR A 131 11.25 9.64 -1.19
C TYR A 131 10.63 10.92 -0.61
N LEU A 132 9.33 11.11 -0.76
CA LEU A 132 8.64 12.26 -0.17
C LEU A 132 8.73 12.27 1.36
N ALA A 133 8.60 11.09 1.99
CA ALA A 133 8.79 10.92 3.44
C ALA A 133 10.22 11.31 3.86
N GLY A 134 11.22 10.94 3.05
CA GLY A 134 12.62 11.32 3.26
C GLY A 134 12.86 12.81 3.16
N VAL A 135 12.27 13.47 2.16
CA VAL A 135 12.31 14.94 2.01
C VAL A 135 11.75 15.61 3.26
N LEU A 136 10.55 15.21 3.68
CA LEU A 136 9.88 15.79 4.85
C LEU A 136 10.65 15.51 6.15
N GLY A 137 11.10 14.26 6.34
CA GLY A 137 11.87 13.84 7.51
C GLY A 137 13.18 14.62 7.66
N ALA A 138 13.92 14.83 6.57
CA ALA A 138 15.17 15.57 6.60
C ALA A 138 15.00 17.06 6.95
N MET A 139 13.89 17.67 6.52
CA MET A 139 13.54 19.04 6.91
C MET A 139 13.16 19.13 8.40
N ALA A 140 12.41 18.15 8.90
CA ALA A 140 11.96 18.10 10.30
C ALA A 140 13.09 17.75 11.30
N ALA A 141 14.04 16.91 10.88
CA ALA A 141 15.11 16.41 11.75
C ALA A 141 16.13 17.49 12.17
N LYS A 142 16.14 18.66 11.53
CA LYS A 142 17.14 19.73 11.76
C LYS A 142 18.58 19.14 11.69
N ASP A 143 19.29 19.12 12.82
CA ASP A 143 20.66 18.58 12.92
C ASP A 143 20.69 17.08 13.25
N GLY A 144 19.52 16.47 13.50
CA GLY A 144 19.39 15.05 13.84
C GLY A 144 19.55 14.11 12.65
N LYS A 145 19.70 12.83 12.97
CA LYS A 145 19.66 11.73 12.01
C LYS A 145 18.21 11.30 11.73
N LEU A 146 18.04 10.47 10.71
CA LEU A 146 16.78 9.76 10.47
C LEU A 146 16.91 8.30 10.89
N GLY A 147 15.77 7.69 11.22
CA GLY A 147 15.63 6.28 11.45
C GLY A 147 14.67 5.64 10.44
N PHE A 148 14.92 4.38 10.10
CA PHE A 148 14.01 3.52 9.36
C PHE A 148 13.93 2.17 10.04
N VAL A 149 12.73 1.71 10.36
CA VAL A 149 12.47 0.36 10.87
C VAL A 149 11.54 -0.36 9.89
N GLY A 150 12.11 -1.34 9.18
CA GLY A 150 11.35 -2.23 8.29
C GLY A 150 10.91 -3.50 8.99
N GLY A 151 9.86 -4.13 8.47
CA GLY A 151 9.42 -5.45 8.89
C GLY A 151 10.39 -6.54 8.42
N MET A 152 9.92 -7.41 7.55
CA MET A 152 10.75 -8.49 6.99
C MET A 152 11.82 -7.94 6.05
N ASP A 153 13.06 -8.45 6.19
CA ASP A 153 14.18 -8.05 5.32
C ASP A 153 14.05 -8.70 3.93
N VAL A 154 13.34 -8.01 3.06
CA VAL A 154 13.08 -8.40 1.67
C VAL A 154 13.26 -7.20 0.73
N PRO A 155 13.50 -7.43 -0.59
CA PRO A 155 13.70 -6.34 -1.54
C PRO A 155 12.59 -5.29 -1.55
N LEU A 156 11.32 -5.69 -1.36
CA LEU A 156 10.19 -4.79 -1.27
C LEU A 156 10.35 -3.78 -0.11
N ILE A 157 10.76 -4.23 1.08
CA ILE A 157 10.95 -3.34 2.24
C ILE A 157 12.22 -2.51 2.09
N ARG A 158 13.24 -3.06 1.45
CA ARG A 158 14.44 -2.31 1.05
C ARG A 158 14.12 -1.18 0.06
N ARG A 159 13.11 -1.33 -0.81
CA ARG A 159 12.60 -0.29 -1.70
C ARG A 159 12.12 0.94 -0.91
N PHE A 160 11.32 0.73 0.19
CA PHE A 160 10.91 1.83 1.08
C PHE A 160 12.14 2.53 1.68
N ALA A 161 13.05 1.76 2.26
CA ALA A 161 14.27 2.30 2.88
C ALA A 161 15.10 3.10 1.90
N CYS A 162 15.31 2.59 0.69
CA CYS A 162 16.11 3.25 -0.34
C CYS A 162 15.45 4.55 -0.83
N GLY A 163 14.14 4.54 -1.08
CA GLY A 163 13.40 5.75 -1.43
C GLY A 163 13.54 6.83 -0.35
N TYR A 164 13.40 6.43 0.93
CA TYR A 164 13.54 7.31 2.07
C TYR A 164 14.93 7.96 2.15
N VAL A 165 16.00 7.17 1.97
CA VAL A 165 17.39 7.68 1.94
C VAL A 165 17.60 8.67 0.81
N GLN A 166 17.15 8.34 -0.40
CA GLN A 166 17.29 9.22 -1.57
C GLN A 166 16.58 10.56 -1.34
N GLY A 167 15.34 10.52 -0.82
CA GLY A 167 14.59 11.73 -0.49
C GLY A 167 15.29 12.58 0.57
N ALA A 168 15.77 11.96 1.64
CA ALA A 168 16.48 12.64 2.71
C ALA A 168 17.77 13.33 2.21
N LYS A 169 18.57 12.62 1.43
CA LYS A 169 19.83 13.14 0.87
C LYS A 169 19.62 14.22 -0.21
N SER A 170 18.47 14.26 -0.86
CA SER A 170 18.12 15.36 -1.78
C SER A 170 17.94 16.71 -1.08
N VAL A 171 17.72 16.69 0.24
CA VAL A 171 17.59 17.88 1.10
C VAL A 171 18.88 18.15 1.86
N ARG A 172 19.43 17.11 2.48
CA ARG A 172 20.67 17.15 3.26
C ARG A 172 21.60 16.02 2.81
N PRO A 173 22.57 16.27 1.93
CA PRO A 173 23.43 15.23 1.34
C PRO A 173 24.23 14.40 2.36
N ASP A 174 24.54 14.99 3.52
CA ASP A 174 25.33 14.39 4.61
C ASP A 174 24.46 13.71 5.67
N ILE A 175 23.12 13.74 5.54
CA ILE A 175 22.23 13.15 6.55
C ILE A 175 22.44 11.64 6.69
N GLU A 176 22.61 11.19 7.92
CA GLU A 176 22.65 9.75 8.24
C GLU A 176 21.24 9.19 8.42
N VAL A 177 20.97 8.07 7.77
CA VAL A 177 19.71 7.30 7.93
C VAL A 177 20.04 5.94 8.52
N LEU A 178 19.69 5.74 9.78
CA LEU A 178 19.85 4.47 10.50
C LEU A 178 18.77 3.50 10.02
N GLN A 179 19.15 2.29 9.59
CA GLN A 179 18.21 1.32 9.05
C GLN A 179 18.30 0.00 9.79
N ASN A 180 17.16 -0.55 10.21
CA ASN A 180 17.06 -1.88 10.79
C ASN A 180 15.82 -2.59 10.26
N MET A 181 15.89 -3.93 10.13
CA MET A 181 14.76 -4.79 9.87
C MET A 181 14.44 -5.59 11.13
N THR A 182 13.15 -5.89 11.34
CA THR A 182 12.71 -6.61 12.54
C THR A 182 12.96 -8.11 12.46
N GLY A 183 13.08 -8.66 11.25
CA GLY A 183 13.38 -10.08 11.05
C GLY A 183 13.43 -10.51 9.59
N THR A 184 13.48 -11.81 9.37
CA THR A 184 13.57 -12.45 8.03
C THR A 184 12.41 -13.41 7.76
N THR A 185 11.43 -13.49 8.67
CA THR A 185 10.25 -14.35 8.56
C THR A 185 8.96 -13.53 8.73
N GLY A 186 7.82 -14.14 8.48
CA GLY A 186 6.51 -13.49 8.65
C GLY A 186 6.24 -12.97 10.08
N ALA A 187 6.92 -13.48 11.11
CA ALA A 187 6.83 -12.97 12.48
C ALA A 187 7.26 -11.49 12.59
N ALA A 188 8.10 -11.02 11.66
CA ALA A 188 8.53 -9.63 11.58
C ALA A 188 7.38 -8.61 11.43
N TRP A 189 6.20 -9.06 11.02
CA TRP A 189 5.03 -8.20 10.83
C TRP A 189 4.17 -8.01 12.08
N ASN A 190 4.44 -8.79 13.15
CA ASN A 190 3.62 -8.77 14.38
C ASN A 190 4.47 -8.92 15.65
N ASP A 191 5.50 -8.09 15.78
CA ASP A 191 6.37 -8.00 16.95
C ASP A 191 6.59 -6.52 17.37
N PRO A 192 5.56 -5.86 17.96
CA PRO A 192 5.67 -4.48 18.42
C PRO A 192 6.78 -4.23 19.43
N VAL A 193 7.12 -5.25 20.24
CA VAL A 193 8.22 -5.15 21.23
C VAL A 193 9.55 -4.94 20.51
N ARG A 194 9.84 -5.80 19.54
CA ARG A 194 11.05 -5.71 18.73
C ARG A 194 11.10 -4.40 17.94
N GLY A 195 9.96 -3.97 17.37
CA GLY A 195 9.86 -2.68 16.69
C GLY A 195 10.26 -1.51 17.59
N GLY A 196 9.72 -1.49 18.82
CA GLY A 196 10.03 -0.46 19.81
C GLY A 196 11.50 -0.47 20.26
N GLU A 197 12.12 -1.64 20.45
CA GLU A 197 13.54 -1.76 20.78
C GLU A 197 14.43 -1.15 19.70
N LEU A 198 14.16 -1.45 18.43
CA LEU A 198 14.93 -0.90 17.31
C LEU A 198 14.76 0.61 17.19
N ALA A 199 13.55 1.13 17.39
CA ALA A 199 13.31 2.56 17.39
C ALA A 199 14.09 3.26 18.52
N ARG A 200 14.02 2.75 19.75
CA ARG A 200 14.81 3.29 20.88
C ARG A 200 16.30 3.32 20.58
N SER A 201 16.85 2.22 20.05
CA SER A 201 18.27 2.15 19.68
C SER A 201 18.66 3.19 18.62
N GLN A 202 17.80 3.44 17.62
CA GLN A 202 18.04 4.49 16.63
C GLN A 202 17.96 5.88 17.23
N ILE A 203 17.02 6.13 18.13
CA ILE A 203 16.85 7.42 18.83
C ILE A 203 18.05 7.73 19.73
N GLU A 204 18.55 6.74 20.49
CA GLU A 204 19.77 6.86 21.31
C GLU A 204 21.00 7.23 20.45
N ARG A 205 21.02 6.81 19.19
CA ARG A 205 22.06 7.14 18.21
C ARG A 205 21.81 8.47 17.49
N GLY A 206 20.77 9.21 17.87
CA GLY A 206 20.48 10.56 17.39
C GLY A 206 19.39 10.66 16.32
N ALA A 207 18.57 9.62 16.10
CA ALA A 207 17.42 9.73 15.20
C ALA A 207 16.38 10.71 15.78
N ALA A 208 16.05 11.75 15.03
CA ALA A 208 15.03 12.74 15.39
C ALA A 208 13.66 12.42 14.77
N VAL A 209 13.66 11.70 13.65
CA VAL A 209 12.46 11.23 12.96
C VAL A 209 12.67 9.75 12.62
N VAL A 210 11.67 8.91 12.90
CA VAL A 210 11.71 7.47 12.60
C VAL A 210 10.55 7.11 11.68
N PHE A 211 10.87 6.58 10.51
CA PHE A 211 9.90 6.02 9.56
C PHE A 211 9.81 4.51 9.76
N GLN A 212 8.60 3.98 9.86
CA GLN A 212 8.38 2.55 9.94
C GLN A 212 7.66 2.01 8.68
N ALA A 213 8.05 0.81 8.24
CA ALA A 213 7.37 0.02 7.22
C ALA A 213 7.32 -1.44 7.69
N ALA A 214 6.49 -1.71 8.72
CA ALA A 214 6.58 -2.94 9.50
C ALA A 214 5.22 -3.55 9.92
N GLY A 215 4.11 -3.15 9.30
CA GLY A 215 2.78 -3.67 9.66
C GLY A 215 2.44 -3.43 11.14
N ALA A 216 1.87 -4.43 11.83
CA ALA A 216 1.53 -4.31 13.25
C ALA A 216 2.75 -4.05 14.16
N THR A 217 3.94 -4.53 13.78
CA THR A 217 5.21 -4.21 14.46
C THR A 217 5.46 -2.70 14.51
N GLY A 218 5.02 -1.97 13.49
CA GLY A 218 5.17 -0.52 13.37
C GLY A 218 4.48 0.26 14.50
N VAL A 219 3.42 -0.28 15.10
CA VAL A 219 2.75 0.36 16.26
C VAL A 219 3.73 0.52 17.42
N GLY A 220 4.57 -0.48 17.69
CA GLY A 220 5.62 -0.40 18.71
C GLY A 220 6.72 0.60 18.36
N VAL A 221 7.07 0.74 17.07
CA VAL A 221 8.03 1.76 16.60
C VAL A 221 7.49 3.16 16.88
N LEU A 222 6.24 3.44 16.50
CA LEU A 222 5.60 4.74 16.67
C LEU A 222 5.43 5.09 18.16
N GLN A 223 5.02 4.11 18.99
CA GLN A 223 4.92 4.29 20.45
C GLN A 223 6.27 4.67 21.05
N ALA A 224 7.33 3.92 20.76
CA ALA A 224 8.67 4.20 21.31
C ALA A 224 9.22 5.56 20.84
N THR A 225 8.90 5.96 19.62
CA THR A 225 9.27 7.26 19.04
C THR A 225 8.57 8.39 19.77
N THR A 226 7.27 8.24 20.04
CA THR A 226 6.46 9.20 20.79
C THR A 226 6.90 9.33 22.24
N ASP A 227 7.16 8.20 22.93
CA ASP A 227 7.63 8.16 24.32
C ASP A 227 8.96 8.92 24.50
N ALA A 228 9.78 8.92 23.45
CA ALA A 228 11.05 9.66 23.43
C ALA A 228 10.91 11.13 22.99
N GLY A 229 9.68 11.63 22.76
CA GLY A 229 9.43 12.99 22.30
C GLY A 229 9.98 13.26 20.88
N LYS A 230 10.08 12.21 20.04
CA LYS A 230 10.55 12.28 18.66
C LYS A 230 9.38 12.19 17.67
N LEU A 231 9.66 12.36 16.38
CA LEU A 231 8.64 12.35 15.34
C LEU A 231 8.59 11.00 14.62
N GLY A 232 7.38 10.45 14.48
CA GLY A 232 7.13 9.24 13.72
C GLY A 232 6.65 9.54 12.29
N ILE A 233 6.92 8.62 11.37
CA ILE A 233 6.29 8.55 10.06
C ILE A 233 5.61 7.19 9.95
N GLY A 234 4.28 7.22 9.72
CA GLY A 234 3.45 6.05 9.52
C GLY A 234 3.55 5.49 8.10
N VAL A 235 2.88 4.35 7.85
CA VAL A 235 2.88 3.69 6.53
C VAL A 235 1.52 3.07 6.19
N ASP A 236 1.27 2.87 4.91
CA ASP A 236 0.09 2.25 4.29
C ASP A 236 -1.19 3.06 4.54
N SER A 237 -1.76 2.93 5.74
CA SER A 237 -2.91 3.70 6.20
C SER A 237 -2.49 5.02 6.84
N ASN A 238 -3.43 5.97 6.97
CA ASN A 238 -3.17 7.16 7.76
C ASN A 238 -3.12 6.79 9.25
N GLN A 239 -1.94 6.90 9.85
CA GLN A 239 -1.66 6.58 11.24
C GLN A 239 -1.47 7.83 12.10
N ASP A 240 -1.70 9.03 11.55
CA ASP A 240 -1.39 10.30 12.22
C ASP A 240 -2.19 10.46 13.53
N GLN A 241 -3.42 9.95 13.59
CA GLN A 241 -4.25 9.93 14.79
C GLN A 241 -3.76 8.99 15.91
N LEU A 242 -2.78 8.09 15.66
CA LEU A 242 -2.30 7.18 16.70
C LEU A 242 -1.51 7.93 17.79
N HIS A 243 -0.80 8.98 17.41
CA HIS A 243 0.02 9.77 18.34
C HIS A 243 -0.03 11.25 17.97
N PRO A 244 -1.14 11.96 18.24
CA PRO A 244 -1.31 13.37 17.91
C PRO A 244 -0.15 14.23 18.42
N GLY A 245 0.38 15.11 17.55
CA GLY A 245 1.54 15.96 17.88
C GLY A 245 2.91 15.28 17.78
N HIS A 246 2.96 13.97 17.48
CA HIS A 246 4.21 13.21 17.28
C HIS A 246 4.30 12.52 15.93
N MET A 247 3.22 12.49 15.16
CA MET A 247 3.23 11.95 13.80
C MET A 247 3.47 13.06 12.81
N LEU A 248 4.66 13.02 12.15
CA LEU A 248 5.02 14.00 11.14
C LEU A 248 4.16 13.86 9.88
N THR A 249 3.86 12.63 9.51
CA THR A 249 3.00 12.22 8.39
C THR A 249 2.87 10.70 8.38
N SER A 250 1.99 10.20 7.50
CA SER A 250 1.97 8.80 7.08
C SER A 250 2.24 8.70 5.59
N MET A 251 3.18 7.82 5.20
CA MET A 251 3.40 7.46 3.80
C MET A 251 2.29 6.50 3.36
N LEU A 252 1.26 7.06 2.75
CA LEU A 252 0.08 6.33 2.30
C LEU A 252 0.43 5.42 1.13
N LYS A 253 0.05 4.15 1.24
CA LYS A 253 0.03 3.17 0.16
C LYS A 253 -1.42 2.73 -0.01
N ARG A 254 -2.03 3.15 -1.11
CA ARG A 254 -3.48 3.12 -1.30
C ARG A 254 -4.02 1.73 -1.65
N VAL A 255 -3.66 0.73 -0.82
CA VAL A 255 -4.20 -0.64 -0.93
C VAL A 255 -5.70 -0.68 -0.69
N ASP A 256 -6.22 0.29 0.05
CA ASP A 256 -7.64 0.54 0.25
C ASP A 256 -8.37 0.83 -1.07
N VAL A 257 -7.82 1.76 -1.87
CA VAL A 257 -8.38 2.10 -3.19
C VAL A 257 -8.19 0.95 -4.17
N ALA A 258 -7.03 0.28 -4.14
CA ALA A 258 -6.75 -0.87 -5.01
C ALA A 258 -7.76 -2.00 -4.78
N THR A 259 -8.08 -2.32 -3.52
CA THR A 259 -9.07 -3.34 -3.14
C THR A 259 -10.47 -2.96 -3.62
N GLU A 260 -10.93 -1.75 -3.28
CA GLU A 260 -12.24 -1.24 -3.68
C GLU A 260 -12.38 -1.23 -5.21
N THR A 261 -11.37 -0.74 -5.93
CA THR A 261 -11.37 -0.65 -7.40
C THR A 261 -11.40 -2.04 -8.04
N ALA A 262 -10.64 -3.01 -7.53
CA ALA A 262 -10.62 -4.37 -8.06
C ALA A 262 -11.99 -5.05 -7.92
N PHE A 263 -12.65 -4.89 -6.77
CA PHE A 263 -13.98 -5.46 -6.53
C PHE A 263 -15.05 -4.73 -7.36
N GLN A 264 -14.97 -3.41 -7.46
CA GLN A 264 -15.88 -2.63 -8.30
C GLN A 264 -15.74 -3.00 -9.77
N ALA A 265 -14.51 -3.12 -10.28
CA ALA A 265 -14.26 -3.55 -11.67
C ALA A 265 -14.81 -4.96 -11.95
N ALA A 266 -14.69 -5.86 -10.97
CA ALA A 266 -15.28 -7.20 -11.10
C ALA A 266 -16.81 -7.15 -11.17
N LYS A 267 -17.46 -6.33 -10.35
CA LYS A 267 -18.91 -6.11 -10.34
C LYS A 267 -19.40 -5.49 -11.66
N ASP A 268 -18.65 -4.52 -12.17
CA ASP A 268 -19.02 -3.77 -13.39
C ASP A 268 -18.65 -4.52 -14.69
N GLY A 269 -18.01 -5.69 -14.58
CA GLY A 269 -17.59 -6.49 -15.73
C GLY A 269 -16.39 -5.87 -16.49
N THR A 270 -15.67 -4.94 -15.88
CA THR A 270 -14.49 -4.26 -16.47
C THR A 270 -13.15 -4.79 -15.94
N TRP A 271 -13.19 -5.75 -15.01
CA TRP A 271 -11.98 -6.36 -14.47
C TRP A 271 -11.12 -7.00 -15.57
N LYS A 272 -9.80 -6.83 -15.45
CA LYS A 272 -8.82 -7.37 -16.40
C LYS A 272 -7.65 -7.99 -15.66
N PRO A 273 -7.13 -9.13 -16.14
CA PRO A 273 -5.86 -9.66 -15.64
C PRO A 273 -4.68 -8.78 -16.07
N GLY A 274 -3.50 -9.07 -15.51
CA GLY A 274 -2.26 -8.37 -15.81
C GLY A 274 -1.77 -7.52 -14.66
N VAL A 275 -0.76 -6.70 -14.91
CA VAL A 275 -0.06 -5.92 -13.87
C VAL A 275 -0.52 -4.46 -13.90
N SER A 276 -0.90 -3.97 -12.73
CA SER A 276 -1.17 -2.55 -12.47
C SER A 276 -0.11 -2.02 -11.52
N THR A 277 0.63 -1.00 -11.93
CA THR A 277 1.65 -0.35 -11.08
C THR A 277 1.15 1.03 -10.66
N LEU A 278 1.06 1.27 -9.37
CA LEU A 278 0.46 2.46 -8.78
C LEU A 278 1.53 3.31 -8.07
N GLY A 279 1.88 4.44 -8.63
CA GLY A 279 2.82 5.42 -8.07
C GLY A 279 2.13 6.73 -7.69
N LEU A 280 2.91 7.80 -7.62
CA LEU A 280 2.40 9.16 -7.37
C LEU A 280 1.47 9.64 -8.49
N ALA A 281 1.72 9.27 -9.75
CA ALA A 281 0.91 9.67 -10.89
C ALA A 281 -0.49 9.05 -10.84
N GLU A 282 -0.58 7.81 -10.38
CA GLU A 282 -1.82 7.05 -10.23
C GLU A 282 -2.49 7.27 -8.86
N ASN A 283 -1.94 8.16 -8.02
CA ASN A 283 -2.35 8.36 -6.62
C ASN A 283 -2.29 7.07 -5.78
N GLY A 284 -1.41 6.14 -6.15
CA GLY A 284 -1.20 4.89 -5.42
C GLY A 284 -0.37 5.06 -4.16
N VAL A 285 0.47 6.08 -4.12
CA VAL A 285 1.24 6.49 -2.93
C VAL A 285 1.14 8.00 -2.72
N ALA A 286 1.22 8.45 -1.47
CA ALA A 286 1.15 9.87 -1.10
C ALA A 286 1.72 10.08 0.30
N LEU A 287 1.80 11.35 0.78
CA LEU A 287 1.90 11.66 2.21
C LEU A 287 0.57 12.18 2.73
N ALA A 288 0.23 11.82 3.96
CA ALA A 288 -0.90 12.39 4.68
C ALA A 288 -0.57 13.83 5.12
N PHE A 289 -1.52 14.73 4.88
CA PHE A 289 -1.48 16.09 5.42
C PHE A 289 -2.90 16.40 5.92
N ASP A 290 -3.06 16.41 7.22
CA ASP A 290 -4.34 16.59 7.90
C ASP A 290 -4.19 17.46 9.16
N ASP A 291 -5.26 17.57 9.94
CA ASP A 291 -5.27 18.40 11.14
C ASP A 291 -4.36 17.86 12.25
N GLU A 292 -4.07 16.55 12.27
CA GLU A 292 -3.24 15.89 13.31
C GLU A 292 -1.77 16.28 13.17
N ASN A 293 -1.30 16.53 11.94
CA ASN A 293 0.08 16.92 11.67
C ASN A 293 0.26 18.39 11.25
N ALA A 294 -0.81 19.18 11.17
CA ALA A 294 -0.77 20.56 10.71
C ALA A 294 0.17 21.46 11.54
N SER A 295 0.34 21.20 12.83
CA SER A 295 1.25 21.97 13.70
C SER A 295 2.73 21.59 13.50
N LEU A 296 3.02 20.43 12.92
CA LEU A 296 4.36 19.91 12.70
C LEU A 296 4.90 20.22 11.30
N VAL A 297 3.99 20.32 10.32
CA VAL A 297 4.34 20.52 8.91
C VAL A 297 4.15 21.98 8.51
N THR A 298 5.26 22.71 8.39
CA THR A 298 5.19 24.11 7.95
C THR A 298 4.76 24.24 6.48
N PRO A 299 4.22 25.41 6.06
CA PRO A 299 3.90 25.65 4.66
C PRO A 299 5.09 25.45 3.72
N GLU A 300 6.31 25.78 4.15
CA GLU A 300 7.54 25.57 3.39
C GLU A 300 7.84 24.07 3.21
N MET A 301 7.73 23.27 4.29
CA MET A 301 7.90 21.82 4.23
C MET A 301 6.91 21.19 3.26
N LYS A 302 5.64 21.56 3.36
CA LYS A 302 4.58 21.06 2.46
C LYS A 302 4.86 21.46 1.00
N ALA A 303 5.24 22.72 0.75
CA ALA A 303 5.57 23.18 -0.60
C ALA A 303 6.77 22.41 -1.19
N ARG A 304 7.80 22.12 -0.39
CA ARG A 304 8.97 21.34 -0.81
C ARG A 304 8.59 19.91 -1.18
N VAL A 305 7.76 19.25 -0.39
CA VAL A 305 7.24 17.90 -0.67
C VAL A 305 6.41 17.89 -1.96
N MET A 306 5.50 18.87 -2.14
CA MET A 306 4.69 18.96 -3.36
C MET A 306 5.55 19.19 -4.60
N ALA A 307 6.54 20.06 -4.52
CA ALA A 307 7.50 20.28 -5.64
C ALA A 307 8.28 19.00 -5.98
N ALA A 308 8.68 18.20 -4.98
CA ALA A 308 9.33 16.91 -5.18
C ALA A 308 8.37 15.90 -5.86
N ALA A 309 7.12 15.85 -5.42
CA ALA A 309 6.10 15.00 -6.03
C ALA A 309 5.88 15.35 -7.52
N ASP A 310 5.77 16.63 -7.84
CA ASP A 310 5.61 17.10 -9.22
C ASP A 310 6.84 16.81 -10.08
N ALA A 311 8.03 16.92 -9.50
CA ALA A 311 9.27 16.57 -10.19
C ALA A 311 9.36 15.07 -10.50
N ILE A 312 8.87 14.21 -9.59
CA ILE A 312 8.79 12.76 -9.82
C ILE A 312 7.72 12.45 -10.87
N LYS A 313 6.50 12.99 -10.74
CA LYS A 313 5.41 12.79 -11.71
C LYS A 313 5.78 13.22 -13.13
N SER A 314 6.53 14.31 -13.26
CA SER A 314 7.00 14.82 -14.56
C SER A 314 8.27 14.10 -15.09
N GLY A 315 8.84 13.16 -14.33
CA GLY A 315 10.07 12.45 -14.70
C GLY A 315 11.37 13.26 -14.57
N LYS A 316 11.31 14.49 -14.02
CA LYS A 316 12.51 15.31 -13.73
C LYS A 316 13.37 14.68 -12.64
N VAL A 317 12.75 14.06 -11.65
CA VAL A 317 13.39 13.25 -10.61
C VAL A 317 12.99 11.79 -10.85
N LYS A 318 14.00 10.94 -11.03
CA LYS A 318 13.83 9.49 -11.10
C LYS A 318 14.31 8.90 -9.79
N VAL A 319 13.39 8.46 -8.96
CA VAL A 319 13.73 7.73 -7.73
C VAL A 319 14.19 6.34 -8.14
N HIS A 320 15.37 5.93 -7.68
CA HIS A 320 15.89 4.59 -7.95
C HIS A 320 15.04 3.54 -7.24
N ASP A 321 14.62 2.53 -7.99
CA ASP A 321 13.87 1.39 -7.47
C ASP A 321 14.84 0.27 -7.07
N TYR A 322 14.96 0.02 -5.76
CA TYR A 322 15.80 -1.06 -5.22
C TYR A 322 15.47 -2.44 -5.82
N MET A 323 14.21 -2.66 -6.24
CA MET A 323 13.80 -3.92 -6.85
C MET A 323 14.43 -4.16 -8.23
N ALA A 324 14.95 -3.13 -8.90
CA ALA A 324 15.54 -3.25 -10.22
C ALA A 324 16.89 -3.98 -10.23
N ASP A 325 17.71 -3.74 -9.20
CA ASP A 325 19.10 -4.24 -9.15
C ASP A 325 19.61 -4.55 -7.73
N GLN A 326 18.75 -4.44 -6.73
CA GLN A 326 19.04 -4.64 -5.30
C GLN A 326 20.15 -3.71 -4.77
N SER A 327 20.33 -2.56 -5.39
CA SER A 327 21.24 -1.51 -4.94
C SER A 327 20.50 -0.26 -4.48
N CYS A 328 21.16 0.56 -3.66
CA CYS A 328 20.66 1.86 -3.28
C CYS A 328 21.76 2.89 -3.53
N PRO A 329 21.72 3.63 -4.64
CA PRO A 329 22.69 4.68 -4.92
C PRO A 329 22.55 5.79 -3.88
N MET A 330 23.67 6.16 -3.27
CA MET A 330 23.75 7.18 -2.20
C MET A 330 24.52 8.40 -2.64
#